data_3d81b867e2147f7b39115a1906cab66a
#
_entry.id   3d81b867e2147f7b39115a1906cab66a
#
_cell.length_a   1.000
_cell.length_b   1.000
_cell.length_c   1.000
_cell.angle_alpha   90.00
_cell.angle_beta   90.00
_cell.angle_gamma   90.00
#
_symmetry.space_group_name_H-M   'P 1'
#
loop_
_entity.id
_entity.type
_entity.pdbx_description
1 polymer ?
#
loop_
_entity_poly.entity_id
_entity_poly.type
_entity_poly.pdbx_seq_one_letter_code
_entity_poly.pdbx_strand_id
1 'polypeptide(L)'
;QRTRLVELDGEPVRLIQSWEGSDTVLIIDAVRSLHPPGTIHHFRADGISGAAADGIALGGGHLLGLGEAIDLARALCLLPRDLDVVGIEGADFELGQGLSAPVASACDLATAQLVDQLEQLLLSLVSRSGAAARPAARR
;
A
#
# COMPACT_ATOMS: atom_id res chain seq x y z
N GLN A 1 -9.62 0.12 17.24
CA GLN A 1 -8.64 0.31 16.15
C GLN A 1 -9.21 1.33 15.17
N ARG A 2 -8.41 2.25 14.66
CA ARG A 2 -8.86 3.31 13.76
C ARG A 2 -8.16 3.12 12.40
N THR A 3 -8.94 3.14 11.33
CA THR A 3 -8.41 3.27 9.97
C THR A 3 -8.21 4.76 9.68
N ARG A 4 -7.10 5.12 9.06
CA ARG A 4 -6.77 6.47 8.63
C ARG A 4 -6.43 6.45 7.15
N LEU A 5 -7.06 7.30 6.37
CA LEU A 5 -6.70 7.57 4.99
C LEU A 5 -5.79 8.81 4.96
N VAL A 6 -4.68 8.72 4.24
CA VAL A 6 -3.68 9.79 4.12
C VAL A 6 -3.27 9.91 2.66
N GLU A 7 -3.19 11.11 2.15
CA GLU A 7 -2.63 11.43 0.85
C GLU A 7 -1.25 12.07 1.05
N LEU A 8 -0.23 11.59 0.34
CA LEU A 8 1.16 11.99 0.48
C LEU A 8 1.80 12.21 -0.90
N ASP A 9 2.86 12.99 -0.91
CA ASP A 9 3.64 13.34 -2.11
C ASP A 9 4.76 12.34 -2.44
N GLY A 10 4.83 11.20 -1.72
CA GLY A 10 5.83 10.15 -1.95
C GLY A 10 7.19 10.43 -1.32
N GLU A 11 7.36 11.51 -0.54
CA GLU A 11 8.62 11.80 0.15
C GLU A 11 8.88 10.70 1.22
N PRO A 12 10.06 10.03 1.19
CA PRO A 12 10.32 8.84 2.01
C PRO A 12 10.12 9.02 3.51
N VAL A 13 10.61 10.13 4.07
CA VAL A 13 10.52 10.37 5.52
C VAL A 13 9.07 10.60 5.94
N ARG A 14 8.29 11.31 5.13
CA ARG A 14 6.86 11.52 5.39
C ARG A 14 6.06 10.23 5.28
N LEU A 15 6.40 9.37 4.31
CA LEU A 15 5.82 8.04 4.21
C LEU A 15 6.06 7.25 5.50
N ILE A 16 7.32 7.15 5.95
CA ILE A 16 7.68 6.42 7.17
C ILE A 16 6.94 7.00 8.38
N GLN A 17 6.93 8.31 8.54
CA GLN A 17 6.19 8.96 9.64
C GLN A 17 4.69 8.70 9.58
N SER A 18 4.12 8.56 8.37
CA SER A 18 2.69 8.35 8.19
C SER A 18 2.22 6.99 8.71
N TRP A 19 3.05 5.97 8.64
CA TRP A 19 2.70 4.62 9.09
C TRP A 19 3.22 4.26 10.49
N GLU A 20 3.92 5.18 11.16
CA GLU A 20 4.42 4.95 12.51
C GLU A 20 3.30 4.52 13.47
N GLY A 21 3.53 3.44 14.21
CA GLY A 21 2.54 2.87 15.12
C GLY A 21 1.38 2.15 14.46
N SER A 22 1.42 1.94 13.15
CA SER A 22 0.43 1.14 12.42
C SER A 22 0.88 -0.32 12.32
N ASP A 23 -0.02 -1.27 12.58
CA ASP A 23 0.24 -2.70 12.38
C ASP A 23 0.14 -3.09 10.89
N THR A 24 -0.84 -2.54 10.19
CA THR A 24 -1.12 -2.82 8.78
C THR A 24 -1.21 -1.53 7.99
N VAL A 25 -0.53 -1.49 6.86
CA VAL A 25 -0.52 -0.37 5.92
C VAL A 25 -0.81 -0.86 4.51
N LEU A 26 -1.73 -0.18 3.84
CA LEU A 26 -2.03 -0.38 2.43
C LEU A 26 -1.64 0.90 1.68
N ILE A 27 -0.80 0.77 0.66
CA ILE A 27 -0.36 1.88 -0.18
C ILE A 27 -0.92 1.68 -1.58
N ILE A 28 -1.40 2.76 -2.19
CA ILE A 28 -1.77 2.79 -3.60
C ILE A 28 -0.87 3.83 -4.26
N ASP A 29 -0.20 3.43 -5.33
CA ASP A 29 0.67 4.33 -6.08
C ASP A 29 0.64 4.04 -7.57
N ALA A 30 0.99 5.03 -8.38
CA ALA A 30 1.18 4.84 -9.80
C ALA A 30 2.55 4.21 -10.07
N VAL A 31 2.59 3.25 -10.99
CA VAL A 31 3.84 2.60 -11.37
C VAL A 31 4.12 2.81 -12.85
N ARG A 32 5.40 2.73 -13.21
CA ARG A 32 5.85 2.77 -14.60
C ARG A 32 6.70 1.54 -14.87
N SER A 33 6.22 0.71 -15.77
CA SER A 33 6.93 -0.48 -16.23
C SER A 33 6.69 -0.69 -17.73
N LEU A 34 6.88 -1.89 -18.21
CA LEU A 34 6.59 -2.26 -19.60
C LEU A 34 5.20 -2.88 -19.78
N HIS A 35 4.36 -2.86 -18.75
CA HIS A 35 3.01 -3.41 -18.83
C HIS A 35 2.02 -2.41 -19.44
N PRO A 36 0.91 -2.89 -19.98
CA PRO A 36 -0.16 -2.02 -20.49
C PRO A 36 -0.72 -1.11 -19.40
N PRO A 37 -1.06 0.16 -19.72
CA PRO A 37 -1.72 1.07 -18.78
C PRO A 37 -2.98 0.46 -18.15
N GLY A 38 -3.15 0.65 -16.85
CA GLY A 38 -4.25 0.08 -16.07
C GLY A 38 -3.98 -1.34 -15.56
N THR A 39 -2.78 -1.91 -15.81
CA THR A 39 -2.37 -3.14 -15.12
C THR A 39 -2.24 -2.87 -13.62
N ILE A 40 -2.86 -3.73 -12.80
CA ILE A 40 -2.75 -3.65 -11.34
C ILE A 40 -1.71 -4.65 -10.87
N HIS A 41 -0.77 -4.17 -10.08
CA HIS A 41 0.30 -4.93 -9.46
C HIS A 41 0.10 -4.99 -7.95
N HIS A 42 0.35 -6.14 -7.34
CA HIS A 42 0.30 -6.32 -5.89
C HIS A 42 1.68 -6.71 -5.38
N PHE A 43 2.17 -5.96 -4.39
CA PHE A 43 3.46 -6.19 -3.77
C PHE A 43 3.31 -6.26 -2.26
N ARG A 44 4.07 -7.15 -1.63
CA ARG A 44 4.31 -7.12 -0.19
C ARG A 44 5.67 -6.52 0.09
N ALA A 45 5.81 -5.84 1.23
CA ALA A 45 7.08 -5.18 1.58
C ALA A 45 8.27 -6.14 1.65
N ASP A 46 8.06 -7.42 1.95
CA ASP A 46 9.09 -8.46 1.97
C ASP A 46 9.62 -8.81 0.56
N GLY A 47 8.81 -8.58 -0.48
CA GLY A 47 9.20 -8.74 -1.88
C GLY A 47 9.73 -7.48 -2.55
N ILE A 48 9.68 -6.32 -1.88
CA ILE A 48 10.16 -5.05 -2.41
C ILE A 48 11.58 -4.79 -1.86
N SER A 49 12.56 -4.74 -2.74
CA SER A 49 13.94 -4.37 -2.38
C SER A 49 14.46 -3.39 -3.42
N GLY A 50 14.97 -2.26 -3.00
CA GLY A 50 15.63 -1.20 -3.79
C GLY A 50 15.04 -0.95 -5.17
N ALA A 51 14.87 0.08 -5.73
CA ALA A 51 14.54 0.54 -7.09
C ALA A 51 13.61 -0.31 -7.99
N ALA A 52 13.41 -1.62 -7.78
CA ALA A 52 12.53 -2.42 -8.64
C ALA A 52 12.13 -3.76 -8.01
N ALA A 53 10.85 -3.94 -7.72
CA ALA A 53 10.27 -5.28 -7.71
C ALA A 53 10.08 -5.71 -9.18
N ASP A 54 10.82 -6.69 -9.65
CA ASP A 54 10.71 -7.27 -11.00
C ASP A 54 10.76 -6.26 -12.18
N GLY A 55 11.57 -5.20 -12.08
CA GLY A 55 11.68 -4.18 -13.13
C GLY A 55 10.58 -3.12 -13.11
N ILE A 56 9.73 -3.09 -12.09
CA ILE A 56 8.69 -2.09 -11.92
C ILE A 56 9.20 -0.96 -11.04
N ALA A 57 9.28 0.25 -11.58
CA ALA A 57 9.60 1.44 -10.81
C ALA A 57 8.35 1.91 -10.05
N LEU A 58 8.39 1.84 -8.73
CA LEU A 58 7.36 2.40 -7.87
C LEU A 58 7.56 3.91 -7.75
N GLY A 59 6.53 4.69 -8.09
CA GLY A 59 6.61 6.15 -8.07
C GLY A 59 6.85 6.75 -9.46
N GLY A 60 5.78 7.12 -10.13
CA GLY A 60 5.72 7.49 -11.55
C GLY A 60 6.41 8.77 -11.98
N GLY A 61 7.62 9.06 -11.56
CA GLY A 61 8.38 10.23 -12.01
C GLY A 61 9.21 10.89 -10.91
N HIS A 62 8.93 10.63 -9.67
CA HIS A 62 9.79 10.97 -8.55
C HIS A 62 10.58 9.73 -8.18
N LEU A 63 11.73 9.57 -8.79
CA LEU A 63 12.61 8.39 -8.82
C LEU A 63 13.09 7.86 -7.46
N LEU A 64 12.68 8.44 -6.35
CA LEU A 64 13.19 8.18 -5.02
C LEU A 64 12.03 8.09 -4.00
N GLY A 65 10.99 7.33 -4.29
CA GLY A 65 9.79 7.40 -3.48
C GLY A 65 9.62 6.20 -2.55
N LEU A 66 8.73 5.32 -2.96
CA LEU A 66 8.22 4.26 -2.11
C LEU A 66 9.23 3.13 -1.84
N GLY A 67 9.98 2.68 -2.86
CA GLY A 67 10.98 1.62 -2.69
C GLY A 67 12.05 2.00 -1.68
N GLU A 68 12.54 3.23 -1.77
CA GLU A 68 13.56 3.77 -0.86
C GLU A 68 13.01 4.02 0.54
N ALA A 69 11.75 4.48 0.65
CA ALA A 69 11.09 4.57 1.95
C ALA A 69 11.00 3.21 2.62
N ILE A 70 10.67 2.15 1.87
CA ILE A 70 10.61 0.78 2.39
C ILE A 70 12.00 0.29 2.80
N ASP A 71 13.04 0.53 2.00
CA ASP A 71 14.41 0.12 2.34
C ASP A 71 14.95 0.88 3.54
N LEU A 72 14.70 2.19 3.62
CA LEU A 72 15.07 3.00 4.77
C LEU A 72 14.32 2.54 6.03
N ALA A 73 13.03 2.33 5.94
CA ALA A 73 12.24 1.85 7.07
C ALA A 73 12.67 0.46 7.53
N ARG A 74 13.05 -0.41 6.59
CA ARG A 74 13.61 -1.73 6.91
C ARG A 74 14.93 -1.61 7.67
N ALA A 75 15.83 -0.75 7.20
CA ALA A 75 17.14 -0.51 7.86
C ALA A 75 16.98 0.08 9.26
N LEU A 76 15.95 0.88 9.49
CA LEU A 76 15.65 1.51 10.77
C LEU A 76 14.73 0.67 11.68
N CYS A 77 14.31 -0.52 11.25
CA CYS A 77 13.32 -1.36 11.95
C CYS A 77 11.97 -0.63 12.18
N LEU A 78 11.55 0.19 11.23
CA LEU A 78 10.32 0.99 11.27
C LEU A 78 9.24 0.49 10.30
N LEU A 79 9.43 -0.66 9.65
CA LEU A 79 8.41 -1.25 8.79
C LEU A 79 7.20 -1.67 9.62
N PRO A 80 5.98 -1.42 9.16
CA PRO A 80 4.78 -2.06 9.67
C PRO A 80 4.89 -3.58 9.59
N ARG A 81 4.16 -4.29 10.43
CA ARG A 81 4.14 -5.75 10.38
C ARG A 81 3.62 -6.27 9.04
N ASP A 82 2.56 -5.63 8.54
CA ASP A 82 1.93 -5.95 7.27
C ASP A 82 1.91 -4.68 6.41
N LEU A 83 2.71 -4.65 5.34
CA LEU A 83 2.76 -3.55 4.37
C LEU A 83 2.52 -4.12 2.98
N ASP A 84 1.38 -3.78 2.40
CA ASP A 84 0.97 -4.14 1.07
C ASP A 84 0.92 -2.90 0.17
N VAL A 85 1.35 -3.05 -1.08
CA VAL A 85 1.36 -2.00 -2.10
C VAL A 85 0.55 -2.45 -3.30
N VAL A 86 -0.35 -1.60 -3.74
CA VAL A 86 -1.09 -1.74 -5.00
C VAL A 86 -0.55 -0.71 -5.97
N GLY A 87 0.18 -1.16 -6.98
CA GLY A 87 0.70 -0.33 -8.07
C GLY A 87 -0.27 -0.33 -9.25
N ILE A 88 -0.60 0.83 -9.81
CA ILE A 88 -1.41 0.92 -11.02
C ILE A 88 -0.55 1.49 -12.15
N GLU A 89 -0.40 0.71 -13.22
CA GLU A 89 0.39 1.12 -14.37
C GLU A 89 -0.17 2.37 -15.03
N GLY A 90 0.62 3.45 -15.06
CA GLY A 90 0.25 4.71 -15.69
C GLY A 90 0.40 4.70 -17.19
N ALA A 91 -0.40 5.52 -17.89
CA ALA A 91 -0.25 5.77 -19.32
C ALA A 91 0.62 6.99 -19.59
N ASP A 92 0.37 8.05 -18.83
CA ASP A 92 1.01 9.36 -18.94
C ASP A 92 1.20 9.94 -17.54
N PHE A 93 2.31 10.59 -17.31
CA PHE A 93 2.69 11.19 -16.03
C PHE A 93 2.88 12.70 -16.16
N GLU A 94 2.47 13.31 -17.27
CA GLU A 94 2.50 14.76 -17.42
C GLU A 94 1.42 15.44 -16.57
N LEU A 95 1.78 16.57 -15.99
CA LEU A 95 0.87 17.35 -15.15
C LEU A 95 -0.31 17.89 -15.97
N GLY A 96 -1.50 17.83 -15.38
CA GLY A 96 -2.72 18.38 -15.97
C GLY A 96 -3.44 17.50 -16.97
N GLN A 97 -2.91 16.32 -17.27
CA GLN A 97 -3.60 15.28 -18.03
C GLN A 97 -4.48 14.47 -17.07
N GLY A 98 -5.73 14.25 -17.39
CA GLY A 98 -6.59 13.35 -16.60
C GLY A 98 -6.10 11.90 -16.70
N LEU A 99 -6.77 10.98 -15.96
CA LEU A 99 -6.50 9.55 -16.09
C LEU A 99 -6.96 9.05 -17.46
N SER A 100 -6.14 8.23 -18.11
CA SER A 100 -6.60 7.49 -19.29
C SER A 100 -7.72 6.50 -18.91
N ALA A 101 -8.59 6.12 -19.85
CA ALA A 101 -9.70 5.23 -19.57
C ALA A 101 -9.28 3.89 -18.92
N PRO A 102 -8.21 3.21 -19.37
CA PRO A 102 -7.73 2.00 -18.69
C PRO A 102 -7.30 2.24 -17.24
N VAL A 103 -6.61 3.35 -16.98
CA VAL A 103 -6.15 3.70 -15.62
C VAL A 103 -7.34 4.05 -14.72
N ALA A 104 -8.32 4.82 -15.21
CA ALA A 104 -9.54 5.13 -14.46
C ALA A 104 -10.28 3.85 -14.06
N SER A 105 -10.48 2.92 -14.99
CA SER A 105 -11.12 1.63 -14.72
C SER A 105 -10.34 0.79 -13.71
N ALA A 106 -9.00 0.82 -13.78
CA ALA A 106 -8.13 0.14 -12.81
C ALA A 106 -8.24 0.76 -11.41
N CYS A 107 -8.34 2.09 -11.30
CA CYS A 107 -8.56 2.77 -10.02
C CYS A 107 -9.89 2.35 -9.38
N ASP A 108 -10.98 2.27 -10.16
CA ASP A 108 -12.28 1.81 -9.66
C ASP A 108 -12.19 0.37 -9.15
N LEU A 109 -11.54 -0.52 -9.90
CA LEU A 109 -11.36 -1.92 -9.51
C LEU A 109 -10.47 -2.05 -8.25
N ALA A 110 -9.34 -1.35 -8.21
CA ALA A 110 -8.45 -1.36 -7.06
C ALA A 110 -9.15 -0.83 -5.81
N THR A 111 -9.96 0.22 -5.96
CA THR A 111 -10.77 0.77 -4.86
C THR A 111 -11.73 -0.26 -4.29
N ALA A 112 -12.48 -0.97 -5.15
CA ALA A 112 -13.39 -2.01 -4.71
C ALA A 112 -12.65 -3.14 -3.97
N GLN A 113 -11.53 -3.62 -4.51
CA GLN A 113 -10.71 -4.65 -3.88
C GLN A 113 -10.17 -4.24 -2.51
N LEU A 114 -9.72 -2.98 -2.37
CA LEU A 114 -9.21 -2.45 -1.12
C LEU A 114 -10.30 -2.27 -0.06
N VAL A 115 -11.51 -1.86 -0.45
CA VAL A 115 -12.65 -1.80 0.46
C VAL A 115 -12.96 -3.18 1.01
N ASP A 116 -13.07 -4.20 0.15
CA ASP A 116 -13.30 -5.59 0.56
C ASP A 116 -12.19 -6.10 1.50
N GLN A 117 -10.93 -5.80 1.19
CA GLN A 117 -9.79 -6.19 2.02
C GLN A 117 -9.84 -5.52 3.40
N LEU A 118 -10.16 -4.24 3.48
CA LEU A 118 -10.32 -3.50 4.73
C LEU A 118 -11.46 -4.07 5.58
N GLU A 119 -12.60 -4.39 4.97
CA GLU A 119 -13.72 -5.01 5.67
C GLU A 119 -13.35 -6.37 6.27
N GLN A 120 -12.65 -7.21 5.52
CA GLN A 120 -12.17 -8.52 6.01
C GLN A 120 -11.17 -8.35 7.16
N LEU A 121 -10.25 -7.40 7.06
CA LEU A 121 -9.31 -7.09 8.14
C LEU A 121 -10.04 -6.66 9.42
N LEU A 122 -11.00 -5.76 9.31
CA LEU A 122 -11.81 -5.29 10.44
C LEU A 122 -12.59 -6.43 11.09
N LEU A 123 -13.23 -7.30 10.31
CA LEU A 123 -13.95 -8.47 10.81
C LEU A 123 -13.02 -9.44 11.54
N SER A 124 -11.83 -9.67 11.01
CA SER A 124 -10.83 -10.55 11.63
C SER A 124 -10.36 -10.02 12.99
N LEU A 125 -10.22 -8.71 13.13
CA LEU A 125 -9.80 -8.06 14.36
C LEU A 125 -10.90 -8.12 15.44
N VAL A 126 -12.14 -7.90 15.06
CA VAL A 126 -13.30 -8.03 15.97
C VAL A 126 -13.39 -9.46 16.51
N SER A 127 -13.22 -10.45 15.63
CA SER A 127 -13.27 -11.87 16.03
C SER A 127 -12.16 -12.25 17.01
N ARG A 128 -10.95 -11.72 16.83
CA ARG A 128 -9.81 -11.95 17.75
C ARG A 128 -10.04 -11.29 19.13
N SER A 129 -10.61 -10.08 19.14
CA SER A 129 -10.92 -9.37 20.37
C SER A 129 -12.00 -10.08 21.20
N GLY A 130 -13.01 -10.67 20.55
CA GLY A 130 -14.06 -11.44 21.21
C GLY A 130 -13.58 -12.77 21.80
N ALA A 131 -12.56 -13.41 21.19
CA ALA A 131 -12.01 -14.65 21.70
C ALA A 131 -11.15 -14.47 22.96
N ALA A 132 -10.52 -13.31 23.14
CA ALA A 132 -9.71 -12.99 24.30
C ALA A 132 -10.55 -12.69 25.57
N ALA A 133 -11.84 -12.46 25.43
CA ALA A 133 -12.74 -12.05 26.53
C ALA A 133 -13.49 -13.21 27.20
N ARG A 134 -13.18 -14.49 26.92
CA ARG A 134 -13.80 -15.63 27.64
C ARG A 134 -13.10 -15.80 28.99
N PRO A 135 -13.77 -15.55 30.12
CA PRO A 135 -13.20 -15.83 31.43
C PRO A 135 -13.00 -17.33 31.58
N ALA A 136 -11.82 -17.71 32.08
CA ALA A 136 -11.54 -19.09 32.50
C ALA A 136 -12.59 -19.53 33.51
N ALA A 137 -13.39 -20.53 33.17
CA ALA A 137 -14.33 -21.17 34.07
C ALA A 137 -13.52 -21.73 35.24
N ARG A 138 -13.69 -21.15 36.45
CA ARG A 138 -13.17 -21.70 37.69
C ARG A 138 -13.90 -23.04 37.95
N ARG A 139 -13.13 -24.13 38.02
CA ARG A 139 -13.54 -25.34 38.74
C ARG A 139 -13.11 -25.25 40.16
#